data_de92f1f27da6666744acc2e189a42302
#
_entry.id   de92f1f27da6666744acc2e189a42302
#
_cell.length_a   1.000
_cell.length_b   1.000
_cell.length_c   1.000
_cell.angle_alpha   90.00
_cell.angle_beta   90.00
_cell.angle_gamma   90.00
#
_symmetry.space_group_name_H-M   'P 1'
#
loop_
_entity.id
_entity.type
_entity.pdbx_description
1 polymer ?
#
loop_
_entity_poly.entity_id
_entity_poly.type
_entity_poly.pdbx_seq_one_letter_code
_entity_poly.pdbx_strand_id
1 'polypeptide(L)'
;MSLQKFNSKYKLEITEATTELDALSKKIGDEGLKLLCSIKFKKLDQLLLEENDIQSIECLPKNNFGKDLIALDLSTNKISNIEPLAKVTFPNLHHLFLNNNQISSLDVFAKVNFPALKELNLSSNKIESINIFINVKFPQLKQLDLSKNQISDISPLAKINFQELEDLFLDQNKIGSIDALLNMNCKSLKKLRFEKNNIKNVDILEKIAFPKLNYLSLGDDTLGEAVEVLKKIKFGELEDLYLYLNDKIDRESEKIQGIVNYFEEKGISFNFISCDDDNDMNNDDNFNDGGDLGGFK
;
A
#
# COMPACT_ATOMS: atom_id res chain seq x y z
N MET A 1 -30.36 15.76 -10.61
CA MET A 1 -29.65 16.27 -11.82
C MET A 1 -29.60 15.12 -12.80
N SER A 2 -29.82 15.36 -14.10
CA SER A 2 -29.81 14.26 -15.07
C SER A 2 -28.37 13.83 -15.38
N LEU A 3 -28.20 12.59 -15.86
CA LEU A 3 -26.93 12.04 -16.34
C LEU A 3 -26.27 12.97 -17.38
N GLN A 4 -27.08 13.57 -18.27
CA GLN A 4 -26.63 14.55 -19.23
C GLN A 4 -25.94 15.77 -18.60
N LYS A 5 -26.51 16.30 -17.50
CA LYS A 5 -25.94 17.43 -16.77
C LYS A 5 -24.60 17.05 -16.12
N PHE A 6 -24.49 15.82 -15.61
CA PHE A 6 -23.26 15.30 -15.06
C PHE A 6 -22.19 15.21 -16.16
N ASN A 7 -22.49 14.57 -17.28
CA ASN A 7 -21.59 14.44 -18.43
C ASN A 7 -21.11 15.79 -18.95
N SER A 8 -22.04 16.74 -19.14
CA SER A 8 -21.69 18.09 -19.60
C SER A 8 -20.78 18.82 -18.61
N LYS A 9 -21.03 18.72 -17.30
CA LYS A 9 -20.25 19.42 -16.27
C LYS A 9 -18.82 18.88 -16.17
N TYR A 10 -18.66 17.57 -16.21
CA TYR A 10 -17.38 16.90 -15.98
C TYR A 10 -16.70 16.42 -17.27
N LYS A 11 -17.29 16.70 -18.44
CA LYS A 11 -16.79 16.30 -19.77
C LYS A 11 -16.57 14.79 -19.84
N LEU A 12 -17.56 14.04 -19.41
CA LEU A 12 -17.60 12.58 -19.43
C LEU A 12 -18.73 12.11 -20.38
N GLU A 13 -18.64 10.88 -20.83
CA GLU A 13 -19.64 10.26 -21.73
C GLU A 13 -20.23 8.99 -21.08
N ILE A 14 -20.53 9.06 -19.78
CA ILE A 14 -21.07 7.93 -19.04
C ILE A 14 -22.58 7.73 -19.32
N THR A 15 -22.99 6.49 -19.26
CA THR A 15 -24.38 6.04 -19.39
C THR A 15 -24.75 5.10 -18.24
N GLU A 16 -26.00 4.69 -18.15
CA GLU A 16 -26.41 3.64 -17.21
C GLU A 16 -25.74 2.27 -17.50
N ALA A 17 -25.23 2.08 -18.72
CA ALA A 17 -24.53 0.86 -19.14
C ALA A 17 -23.01 0.93 -18.95
N THR A 18 -22.48 2.05 -18.47
CA THR A 18 -21.05 2.21 -18.16
C THR A 18 -20.64 1.19 -17.11
N THR A 19 -19.61 0.42 -17.41
CA THR A 19 -19.02 -0.59 -16.50
C THR A 19 -17.76 -0.08 -15.81
N GLU A 20 -17.01 0.79 -16.48
CA GLU A 20 -15.81 1.45 -15.97
C GLU A 20 -16.01 2.96 -16.07
N LEU A 21 -15.85 3.66 -14.95
CA LEU A 21 -15.91 5.10 -14.89
C LEU A 21 -14.55 5.63 -14.45
N ASP A 22 -13.81 6.14 -15.42
CA ASP A 22 -12.58 6.88 -15.20
C ASP A 22 -12.89 8.38 -15.21
N ALA A 23 -12.69 9.01 -14.07
CA ALA A 23 -12.87 10.45 -13.89
C ALA A 23 -11.61 11.09 -13.28
N LEU A 24 -10.43 10.58 -13.62
CA LEU A 24 -9.15 11.13 -13.19
C LEU A 24 -9.09 12.65 -13.43
N SER A 25 -8.75 13.43 -12.40
CA SER A 25 -8.52 14.89 -12.47
C SER A 25 -9.71 15.70 -13.03
N LYS A 26 -10.95 15.23 -12.85
CA LYS A 26 -12.16 15.90 -13.38
C LYS A 26 -12.75 16.96 -12.44
N LYS A 27 -12.14 17.16 -11.26
CA LYS A 27 -12.67 18.05 -10.21
C LYS A 27 -14.10 17.73 -9.82
N ILE A 28 -14.36 16.42 -9.65
CA ILE A 28 -15.68 15.88 -9.29
C ILE A 28 -16.17 16.49 -7.97
N GLY A 29 -15.30 16.56 -6.95
CA GLY A 29 -15.62 17.04 -5.61
C GLY A 29 -16.76 16.25 -4.95
N ASP A 30 -17.15 16.67 -3.76
CA ASP A 30 -18.22 16.01 -2.98
C ASP A 30 -19.57 16.02 -3.69
N GLU A 31 -19.91 17.14 -4.36
CA GLU A 31 -21.16 17.26 -5.08
C GLU A 31 -21.25 16.32 -6.28
N GLY A 32 -20.14 16.17 -7.03
CA GLY A 32 -20.11 15.23 -8.14
C GLY A 32 -20.16 13.79 -7.67
N LEU A 33 -19.44 13.42 -6.62
CA LEU A 33 -19.53 12.09 -6.02
C LEU A 33 -20.96 11.78 -5.55
N LYS A 34 -21.63 12.73 -4.91
CA LYS A 34 -23.03 12.59 -4.50
C LYS A 34 -23.97 12.35 -5.68
N LEU A 35 -23.70 13.00 -6.81
CA LEU A 35 -24.45 12.76 -8.04
C LEU A 35 -24.18 11.36 -8.59
N LEU A 36 -22.92 10.92 -8.63
CA LEU A 36 -22.55 9.56 -9.05
C LEU A 36 -23.26 8.50 -8.20
N CYS A 37 -23.29 8.67 -6.88
CA CYS A 37 -24.02 7.79 -5.98
C CYS A 37 -25.52 7.71 -6.27
N SER A 38 -26.12 8.68 -6.96
CA SER A 38 -27.54 8.72 -7.35
C SER A 38 -27.83 8.10 -8.72
N ILE A 39 -26.79 7.88 -9.55
CA ILE A 39 -26.95 7.29 -10.88
C ILE A 39 -27.19 5.78 -10.74
N LYS A 40 -28.18 5.26 -11.48
CA LYS A 40 -28.49 3.84 -11.52
C LYS A 40 -27.70 3.15 -12.61
N PHE A 41 -26.46 2.79 -12.30
CA PHE A 41 -25.68 1.94 -13.20
C PHE A 41 -26.25 0.53 -13.25
N LYS A 42 -26.26 -0.08 -14.44
CA LYS A 42 -26.68 -1.48 -14.59
C LYS A 42 -25.64 -2.43 -14.00
N LYS A 43 -24.37 -2.11 -14.22
CA LYS A 43 -23.21 -2.84 -13.69
C LYS A 43 -22.01 -1.91 -13.75
N LEU A 44 -21.54 -1.41 -12.62
CA LEU A 44 -20.32 -0.62 -12.53
C LEU A 44 -19.26 -1.47 -11.83
N ASP A 45 -18.24 -1.86 -12.55
CA ASP A 45 -17.14 -2.71 -12.06
C ASP A 45 -16.00 -1.87 -11.50
N GLN A 46 -15.72 -0.70 -12.11
CA GLN A 46 -14.61 0.17 -11.72
C GLN A 46 -15.09 1.61 -11.57
N LEU A 47 -14.72 2.23 -10.45
CA LEU A 47 -14.96 3.63 -10.16
C LEU A 47 -13.64 4.29 -9.78
N LEU A 48 -13.04 5.01 -10.75
CA LEU A 48 -11.74 5.64 -10.63
C LEU A 48 -11.92 7.15 -10.49
N LEU A 49 -11.66 7.65 -9.28
CA LEU A 49 -11.89 9.04 -8.87
C LEU A 49 -10.61 9.69 -8.32
N GLU A 50 -9.46 9.25 -8.81
CA GLU A 50 -8.18 9.84 -8.42
C GLU A 50 -8.13 11.34 -8.76
N GLU A 51 -7.50 12.13 -7.88
CA GLU A 51 -7.25 13.57 -8.05
C GLU A 51 -8.55 14.39 -8.32
N ASN A 52 -9.52 14.30 -7.41
CA ASN A 52 -10.84 14.90 -7.64
C ASN A 52 -11.31 15.89 -6.56
N ASP A 53 -10.43 16.35 -5.67
CA ASP A 53 -10.78 17.27 -4.58
C ASP A 53 -11.89 16.76 -3.62
N ILE A 54 -12.12 15.45 -3.56
CA ILE A 54 -13.15 14.84 -2.70
C ILE A 54 -12.71 14.94 -1.23
N GLN A 55 -13.57 15.46 -0.38
CA GLN A 55 -13.37 15.56 1.07
C GLN A 55 -14.26 14.58 1.84
N SER A 56 -15.46 14.30 1.30
CA SER A 56 -16.47 13.50 1.96
C SER A 56 -17.00 12.38 1.09
N ILE A 57 -17.04 11.17 1.66
CA ILE A 57 -17.62 9.97 1.05
C ILE A 57 -18.94 9.55 1.71
N GLU A 58 -19.59 10.45 2.42
CA GLU A 58 -20.87 10.21 3.13
C GLU A 58 -22.02 9.74 2.20
N CYS A 59 -21.90 9.92 0.91
CA CYS A 59 -22.90 9.45 -0.06
C CYS A 59 -22.72 7.97 -0.44
N LEU A 60 -21.53 7.37 -0.26
CA LEU A 60 -21.26 5.99 -0.68
C LEU A 60 -22.28 4.97 -0.13
N PRO A 61 -22.76 5.02 1.10
CA PRO A 61 -23.79 4.09 1.59
C PRO A 61 -25.10 4.12 0.81
N LYS A 62 -25.34 5.16 0.00
CA LYS A 62 -26.56 5.33 -0.81
C LYS A 62 -26.37 4.95 -2.28
N ASN A 63 -25.17 4.47 -2.64
CA ASN A 63 -24.90 4.02 -3.99
C ASN A 63 -25.73 2.78 -4.36
N ASN A 64 -25.84 2.50 -5.65
CA ASN A 64 -26.52 1.30 -6.16
C ASN A 64 -25.61 0.40 -7.01
N PHE A 65 -24.30 0.69 -7.02
CA PHE A 65 -23.31 -0.04 -7.80
C PHE A 65 -22.42 -0.95 -6.94
N GLY A 66 -22.51 -0.85 -5.62
CA GLY A 66 -21.55 -1.51 -4.71
C GLY A 66 -21.47 -3.03 -4.84
N LYS A 67 -22.55 -3.69 -5.23
CA LYS A 67 -22.57 -5.15 -5.38
C LYS A 67 -21.71 -5.66 -6.54
N ASP A 68 -21.50 -4.84 -7.56
CA ASP A 68 -20.76 -5.20 -8.76
C ASP A 68 -19.32 -4.67 -8.74
N LEU A 69 -19.01 -3.73 -7.85
CA LEU A 69 -17.75 -2.99 -7.84
C LEU A 69 -16.57 -3.91 -7.50
N ILE A 70 -15.57 -3.91 -8.38
CA ILE A 70 -14.31 -4.64 -8.27
C ILE A 70 -13.17 -3.71 -7.84
N ALA A 71 -13.16 -2.47 -8.36
CA ALA A 71 -12.15 -1.48 -8.02
C ALA A 71 -12.78 -0.15 -7.62
N LEU A 72 -12.30 0.40 -6.50
CA LEU A 72 -12.63 1.75 -6.03
C LEU A 72 -11.34 2.52 -5.81
N ASP A 73 -11.11 3.51 -6.66
CA ASP A 73 -10.00 4.42 -6.52
C ASP A 73 -10.49 5.80 -6.03
N LEU A 74 -10.04 6.16 -4.85
CA LEU A 74 -10.25 7.45 -4.19
C LEU A 74 -8.91 8.11 -3.85
N SER A 75 -7.83 7.69 -4.48
CA SER A 75 -6.48 8.20 -4.22
C SER A 75 -6.37 9.69 -4.58
N THR A 76 -5.35 10.35 -4.05
CA THR A 76 -5.02 11.75 -4.34
C THR A 76 -6.24 12.69 -4.15
N ASN A 77 -6.90 12.54 -3.00
CA ASN A 77 -8.05 13.36 -2.62
C ASN A 77 -7.81 14.06 -1.26
N LYS A 78 -8.84 14.56 -0.62
CA LYS A 78 -8.75 15.27 0.67
C LYS A 78 -9.56 14.57 1.77
N ILE A 79 -9.73 13.23 1.64
CA ILE A 79 -10.57 12.43 2.52
C ILE A 79 -9.86 12.24 3.85
N SER A 80 -10.52 12.57 4.94
CA SER A 80 -10.04 12.32 6.30
C SER A 80 -10.90 11.31 7.07
N ASN A 81 -12.20 11.24 6.73
CA ASN A 81 -13.16 10.36 7.37
C ASN A 81 -13.60 9.24 6.42
N ILE A 82 -13.26 7.99 6.76
CA ILE A 82 -13.65 6.80 6.01
C ILE A 82 -14.71 5.95 6.73
N GLU A 83 -15.29 6.42 7.84
CA GLU A 83 -16.39 5.73 8.56
C GLU A 83 -17.60 5.37 7.66
N PRO A 84 -17.95 6.13 6.61
CA PRO A 84 -19.02 5.72 5.69
C PRO A 84 -18.80 4.34 5.05
N LEU A 85 -17.55 3.86 4.93
CA LEU A 85 -17.25 2.52 4.41
C LEU A 85 -17.85 1.39 5.27
N ALA A 86 -18.08 1.62 6.56
CA ALA A 86 -18.75 0.64 7.43
C ALA A 86 -20.19 0.32 7.01
N LYS A 87 -20.80 1.18 6.19
CA LYS A 87 -22.20 1.08 5.78
C LYS A 87 -22.40 0.70 4.31
N VAL A 88 -21.31 0.45 3.59
CA VAL A 88 -21.36 -0.02 2.20
C VAL A 88 -21.31 -1.53 2.14
N THR A 89 -21.84 -2.08 1.05
CA THR A 89 -21.72 -3.51 0.74
C THR A 89 -20.97 -3.66 -0.57
N PHE A 90 -19.72 -4.08 -0.48
CA PHE A 90 -18.79 -4.28 -1.62
C PHE A 90 -18.29 -5.73 -1.63
N PRO A 91 -19.13 -6.74 -1.93
CA PRO A 91 -18.77 -8.15 -1.79
C PRO A 91 -17.69 -8.60 -2.78
N ASN A 92 -17.57 -7.91 -3.91
CA ASN A 92 -16.66 -8.23 -5.00
C ASN A 92 -15.47 -7.26 -5.10
N LEU A 93 -15.29 -6.36 -4.12
CA LEU A 93 -14.21 -5.38 -4.16
C LEU A 93 -12.86 -6.09 -3.99
N HIS A 94 -12.03 -6.01 -5.03
CA HIS A 94 -10.66 -6.53 -5.05
C HIS A 94 -9.64 -5.44 -4.71
N HIS A 95 -9.87 -4.21 -5.19
CA HIS A 95 -8.91 -3.11 -5.09
C HIS A 95 -9.54 -1.90 -4.43
N LEU A 96 -8.91 -1.42 -3.36
CA LEU A 96 -9.31 -0.19 -2.66
C LEU A 96 -8.09 0.72 -2.52
N PHE A 97 -8.08 1.82 -3.28
CA PHE A 97 -7.03 2.82 -3.25
C PHE A 97 -7.52 4.05 -2.49
N LEU A 98 -6.83 4.36 -1.40
CA LEU A 98 -7.08 5.48 -0.49
C LEU A 98 -5.79 6.29 -0.25
N ASN A 99 -4.75 6.03 -1.02
CA ASN A 99 -3.46 6.69 -0.89
C ASN A 99 -3.54 8.20 -1.20
N ASN A 100 -2.56 8.96 -0.72
CA ASN A 100 -2.52 10.42 -0.88
C ASN A 100 -3.81 11.11 -0.40
N ASN A 101 -4.19 10.84 0.85
CA ASN A 101 -5.36 11.43 1.51
C ASN A 101 -4.97 12.00 2.90
N GLN A 102 -5.92 12.20 3.79
CA GLN A 102 -5.71 12.76 5.12
C GLN A 102 -6.20 11.81 6.24
N ILE A 103 -6.22 10.50 5.95
CA ILE A 103 -6.77 9.47 6.83
C ILE A 103 -5.82 9.28 8.03
N SER A 104 -6.35 9.32 9.24
CA SER A 104 -5.61 9.05 10.47
C SER A 104 -6.13 7.86 11.26
N SER A 105 -7.44 7.55 11.20
CA SER A 105 -8.04 6.39 11.84
C SER A 105 -8.42 5.31 10.83
N LEU A 106 -8.10 4.07 11.20
CA LEU A 106 -8.46 2.86 10.45
C LEU A 106 -9.56 2.03 11.16
N ASP A 107 -10.17 2.55 12.22
CA ASP A 107 -11.15 1.81 13.05
C ASP A 107 -12.35 1.28 12.25
N VAL A 108 -12.68 1.92 11.15
CA VAL A 108 -13.72 1.50 10.22
C VAL A 108 -13.50 0.08 9.70
N PHE A 109 -12.24 -0.33 9.51
CA PHE A 109 -11.94 -1.65 8.96
C PHE A 109 -12.36 -2.82 9.85
N ALA A 110 -12.60 -2.60 11.15
CA ALA A 110 -13.24 -3.61 12.01
C ALA A 110 -14.71 -3.85 11.69
N LYS A 111 -15.35 -2.93 10.95
CA LYS A 111 -16.79 -2.91 10.67
C LYS A 111 -17.13 -3.22 9.21
N VAL A 112 -16.15 -3.12 8.31
CA VAL A 112 -16.37 -3.39 6.88
C VAL A 112 -16.43 -4.89 6.60
N ASN A 113 -17.13 -5.25 5.53
CA ASN A 113 -17.15 -6.60 4.99
C ASN A 113 -16.71 -6.58 3.52
N PHE A 114 -15.39 -6.75 3.31
CA PHE A 114 -14.77 -6.81 1.99
C PHE A 114 -14.08 -8.17 1.80
N PRO A 115 -14.86 -9.27 1.64
CA PRO A 115 -14.32 -10.63 1.66
C PRO A 115 -13.41 -10.96 0.48
N ALA A 116 -13.53 -10.21 -0.62
CA ALA A 116 -12.76 -10.41 -1.84
C ALA A 116 -11.56 -9.46 -1.97
N LEU A 117 -11.30 -8.60 -0.95
CA LEU A 117 -10.25 -7.58 -1.02
C LEU A 117 -8.88 -8.23 -1.13
N LYS A 118 -8.15 -7.89 -2.20
CA LYS A 118 -6.81 -8.36 -2.53
C LYS A 118 -5.76 -7.29 -2.33
N GLU A 119 -6.12 -6.04 -2.57
CA GLU A 119 -5.21 -4.91 -2.51
C GLU A 119 -5.82 -3.76 -1.73
N LEU A 120 -5.08 -3.28 -0.74
CA LEU A 120 -5.42 -2.11 0.07
C LEU A 120 -4.23 -1.15 0.08
N ASN A 121 -4.40 -0.02 -0.60
CA ASN A 121 -3.39 1.04 -0.59
C ASN A 121 -3.85 2.20 0.33
N LEU A 122 -3.09 2.43 1.39
CA LEU A 122 -3.27 3.47 2.39
C LEU A 122 -2.04 4.38 2.50
N SER A 123 -1.14 4.32 1.53
CA SER A 123 0.11 5.09 1.55
C SER A 123 -0.15 6.60 1.54
N SER A 124 0.84 7.37 1.96
CA SER A 124 0.75 8.84 1.97
C SER A 124 -0.50 9.37 2.68
N ASN A 125 -0.68 8.94 3.94
CA ASN A 125 -1.75 9.36 4.82
C ASN A 125 -1.19 9.86 6.18
N LYS A 126 -2.01 9.94 7.21
CA LYS A 126 -1.63 10.39 8.57
C LYS A 126 -1.82 9.28 9.61
N ILE A 127 -1.62 8.01 9.20
CA ILE A 127 -1.87 6.85 10.04
C ILE A 127 -0.74 6.71 11.06
N GLU A 128 -1.10 6.62 12.34
CA GLU A 128 -0.15 6.41 13.45
C GLU A 128 -0.24 4.99 14.02
N SER A 129 -1.39 4.34 13.91
CA SER A 129 -1.65 3.03 14.52
C SER A 129 -2.25 2.04 13.53
N ILE A 130 -1.74 0.82 13.59
CA ILE A 130 -2.24 -0.35 12.82
C ILE A 130 -2.87 -1.43 13.71
N ASN A 131 -3.17 -1.09 14.98
CA ASN A 131 -3.76 -2.02 15.94
C ASN A 131 -5.05 -2.68 15.44
N ILE A 132 -5.80 -1.98 14.61
CA ILE A 132 -7.07 -2.47 14.08
C ILE A 132 -6.91 -3.75 13.26
N PHE A 133 -5.78 -3.94 12.57
CA PHE A 133 -5.57 -5.09 11.70
C PHE A 133 -5.52 -6.44 12.45
N ILE A 134 -5.37 -6.44 13.78
CA ILE A 134 -5.52 -7.66 14.60
C ILE A 134 -6.94 -8.25 14.48
N ASN A 135 -7.95 -7.39 14.28
CA ASN A 135 -9.37 -7.74 14.28
C ASN A 135 -10.02 -7.74 12.89
N VAL A 136 -9.27 -7.33 11.86
CA VAL A 136 -9.79 -7.21 10.49
C VAL A 136 -9.77 -8.58 9.79
N LYS A 137 -10.79 -8.83 8.97
CA LYS A 137 -10.92 -10.06 8.18
C LYS A 137 -10.82 -9.75 6.69
N PHE A 138 -9.60 -9.78 6.17
CA PHE A 138 -9.31 -9.70 4.74
C PHE A 138 -8.65 -11.01 4.28
N PRO A 139 -9.43 -12.09 4.09
CA PRO A 139 -8.88 -13.43 3.87
C PRO A 139 -8.11 -13.59 2.55
N GLN A 140 -8.33 -12.70 1.59
CA GLN A 140 -7.69 -12.73 0.28
C GLN A 140 -6.67 -11.60 0.08
N LEU A 141 -6.34 -10.85 1.14
CA LEU A 141 -5.44 -9.69 1.03
C LEU A 141 -4.04 -10.17 0.65
N LYS A 142 -3.56 -9.70 -0.50
CA LYS A 142 -2.25 -9.98 -1.07
C LYS A 142 -1.29 -8.81 -0.93
N GLN A 143 -1.79 -7.59 -1.04
CA GLN A 143 -0.98 -6.39 -0.96
C GLN A 143 -1.56 -5.42 0.06
N LEU A 144 -0.69 -4.96 0.96
CA LEU A 144 -0.99 -3.91 1.94
C LEU A 144 0.10 -2.85 1.88
N ASP A 145 -0.28 -1.67 1.40
CA ASP A 145 0.61 -0.51 1.37
C ASP A 145 0.24 0.47 2.47
N LEU A 146 1.16 0.67 3.40
CA LEU A 146 1.12 1.60 4.53
C LEU A 146 2.29 2.58 4.50
N SER A 147 3.00 2.67 3.39
CA SER A 147 4.16 3.55 3.22
C SER A 147 3.79 5.02 3.41
N LYS A 148 4.78 5.88 3.68
CA LYS A 148 4.58 7.34 3.80
C LYS A 148 3.46 7.70 4.81
N ASN A 149 3.55 7.12 6.02
CA ASN A 149 2.63 7.37 7.14
C ASN A 149 3.41 7.79 8.41
N GLN A 150 2.81 7.67 9.57
CA GLN A 150 3.41 8.06 10.84
C GLN A 150 3.49 6.88 11.83
N ILE A 151 3.51 5.65 11.30
CA ILE A 151 3.48 4.41 12.08
C ILE A 151 4.82 4.26 12.82
N SER A 152 4.77 4.05 14.12
CA SER A 152 5.95 3.80 14.95
C SER A 152 5.96 2.40 15.57
N ASP A 153 4.78 1.84 15.85
CA ASP A 153 4.62 0.50 16.45
C ASP A 153 3.99 -0.46 15.44
N ILE A 154 4.76 -1.50 15.10
CA ILE A 154 4.32 -2.61 14.26
C ILE A 154 4.10 -3.90 15.03
N SER A 155 4.07 -3.86 16.37
CA SER A 155 3.77 -5.04 17.20
C SER A 155 2.47 -5.76 16.84
N PRO A 156 1.43 -5.08 16.30
CA PRO A 156 0.22 -5.74 15.81
C PRO A 156 0.48 -6.76 14.72
N LEU A 157 1.54 -6.61 13.89
CA LEU A 157 1.87 -7.55 12.82
C LEU A 157 2.11 -8.97 13.32
N ALA A 158 2.59 -9.13 14.56
CA ALA A 158 2.77 -10.43 15.20
C ALA A 158 1.45 -11.21 15.40
N LYS A 159 0.30 -10.55 15.27
CA LYS A 159 -1.03 -11.10 15.55
C LYS A 159 -1.99 -11.03 14.36
N ILE A 160 -1.61 -10.42 13.26
CA ILE A 160 -2.44 -10.37 12.06
C ILE A 160 -2.61 -11.76 11.45
N ASN A 161 -3.73 -11.95 10.74
CA ASN A 161 -4.04 -13.19 10.05
C ASN A 161 -4.28 -12.95 8.56
N PHE A 162 -3.26 -12.46 7.87
CA PHE A 162 -3.28 -12.24 6.42
C PHE A 162 -2.46 -13.35 5.74
N GLN A 163 -3.07 -14.53 5.58
CA GLN A 163 -2.38 -15.75 5.11
C GLN A 163 -1.88 -15.64 3.67
N GLU A 164 -2.59 -14.86 2.85
CA GLU A 164 -2.29 -14.68 1.44
C GLU A 164 -1.42 -13.43 1.17
N LEU A 165 -0.96 -12.73 2.23
CA LEU A 165 -0.19 -11.50 2.06
C LEU A 165 1.15 -11.80 1.38
N GLU A 166 1.32 -11.20 0.20
CA GLU A 166 2.50 -11.31 -0.65
C GLU A 166 3.38 -10.06 -0.51
N ASP A 167 2.78 -8.88 -0.46
CA ASP A 167 3.51 -7.61 -0.45
C ASP A 167 3.09 -6.74 0.74
N LEU A 168 4.08 -6.30 1.52
CA LEU A 168 3.90 -5.40 2.66
C LEU A 168 4.87 -4.23 2.56
N PHE A 169 4.32 -3.01 2.40
CA PHE A 169 5.11 -1.79 2.30
C PHE A 169 4.89 -0.92 3.53
N LEU A 170 5.97 -0.64 4.24
CA LEU A 170 6.03 0.13 5.49
C LEU A 170 7.12 1.19 5.46
N ASP A 171 7.67 1.44 4.29
CA ASP A 171 8.70 2.45 4.09
C ASP A 171 8.21 3.87 4.43
N GLN A 172 9.14 4.76 4.72
CA GLN A 172 8.84 6.16 5.05
C GLN A 172 7.81 6.30 6.20
N ASN A 173 8.11 5.65 7.32
CA ASN A 173 7.35 5.71 8.56
C ASN A 173 8.27 6.10 9.75
N LYS A 174 7.85 5.87 10.97
CA LYS A 174 8.62 6.17 12.20
C LYS A 174 8.98 4.91 12.97
N ILE A 175 9.09 3.75 12.29
CA ILE A 175 9.28 2.44 12.90
C ILE A 175 10.69 2.35 13.51
N GLY A 176 10.77 2.06 14.81
CA GLY A 176 12.04 1.94 15.52
C GLY A 176 12.50 0.50 15.78
N SER A 177 11.59 -0.49 15.72
CA SER A 177 11.88 -1.91 15.89
C SER A 177 11.08 -2.76 14.92
N ILE A 178 11.72 -3.81 14.42
CA ILE A 178 11.11 -4.85 13.56
C ILE A 178 10.95 -6.20 14.27
N ASP A 179 11.05 -6.22 15.60
CA ASP A 179 10.96 -7.46 16.40
C ASP A 179 9.63 -8.20 16.21
N ALA A 180 8.57 -7.50 15.86
CA ALA A 180 7.26 -8.08 15.57
C ALA A 180 7.30 -9.11 14.44
N LEU A 181 8.24 -8.96 13.50
CA LEU A 181 8.40 -9.88 12.36
C LEU A 181 8.74 -11.30 12.79
N LEU A 182 9.36 -11.49 13.96
CA LEU A 182 9.69 -12.82 14.47
C LEU A 182 8.46 -13.72 14.64
N ASN A 183 7.33 -13.10 14.98
CA ASN A 183 6.07 -13.81 15.27
C ASN A 183 5.03 -13.59 14.15
N MET A 184 5.39 -12.87 13.11
CA MET A 184 4.49 -12.62 11.97
C MET A 184 4.30 -13.91 11.16
N ASN A 185 3.06 -14.32 10.98
CA ASN A 185 2.72 -15.55 10.24
C ASN A 185 2.26 -15.23 8.80
N CYS A 186 3.20 -14.82 7.95
CA CYS A 186 2.97 -14.49 6.55
C CYS A 186 3.89 -15.31 5.65
N LYS A 187 3.54 -16.59 5.44
CA LYS A 187 4.37 -17.55 4.66
C LYS A 187 4.37 -17.26 3.15
N SER A 188 3.44 -16.46 2.69
CA SER A 188 3.32 -16.06 1.28
C SER A 188 4.08 -14.79 0.95
N LEU A 189 4.70 -14.12 1.95
CA LEU A 189 5.35 -12.83 1.80
C LEU A 189 6.52 -12.90 0.82
N LYS A 190 6.46 -12.07 -0.22
CA LYS A 190 7.42 -11.95 -1.31
C LYS A 190 8.19 -10.64 -1.25
N LYS A 191 7.48 -9.53 -0.99
CA LYS A 191 8.09 -8.19 -0.95
C LYS A 191 7.88 -7.54 0.42
N LEU A 192 8.95 -7.01 0.99
CA LEU A 192 8.94 -6.34 2.29
C LEU A 192 9.79 -5.06 2.24
N ARG A 193 9.17 -3.91 2.48
CA ARG A 193 9.82 -2.61 2.41
C ARG A 193 9.77 -1.90 3.74
N PHE A 194 10.96 -1.46 4.22
CA PHE A 194 11.13 -0.73 5.49
C PHE A 194 12.07 0.45 5.38
N GLU A 195 12.50 0.83 4.20
CA GLU A 195 13.42 1.95 4.05
C GLU A 195 12.84 3.27 4.60
N LYS A 196 13.72 4.21 4.92
CA LYS A 196 13.36 5.51 5.48
C LYS A 196 12.47 5.38 6.75
N ASN A 197 12.93 4.56 7.70
CA ASN A 197 12.37 4.40 9.04
C ASN A 197 13.46 4.69 10.09
N ASN A 198 13.17 4.52 11.38
CA ASN A 198 14.11 4.75 12.48
C ASN A 198 14.65 3.42 13.06
N ILE A 199 14.84 2.39 12.21
CA ILE A 199 15.22 1.04 12.65
C ILE A 199 16.68 1.02 13.06
N LYS A 200 16.94 0.75 14.35
CA LYS A 200 18.28 0.75 14.92
C LYS A 200 18.94 -0.63 14.98
N ASN A 201 18.15 -1.68 14.92
CA ASN A 201 18.64 -3.05 15.05
C ASN A 201 17.92 -3.97 14.07
N VAL A 202 18.71 -4.71 13.29
CA VAL A 202 18.25 -5.69 12.30
C VAL A 202 18.68 -7.12 12.63
N ASP A 203 19.25 -7.38 13.83
CA ASP A 203 19.70 -8.69 14.26
C ASP A 203 18.61 -9.76 14.22
N ILE A 204 17.37 -9.31 14.35
CA ILE A 204 16.20 -10.18 14.27
C ILE A 204 16.07 -10.88 12.91
N LEU A 205 16.57 -10.27 11.83
CA LEU A 205 16.51 -10.83 10.49
C LEU A 205 17.23 -12.19 10.37
N GLU A 206 18.21 -12.45 11.23
CA GLU A 206 18.89 -13.77 11.30
C GLU A 206 17.92 -14.89 11.73
N LYS A 207 16.87 -14.55 12.46
CA LYS A 207 15.91 -15.48 13.11
C LYS A 207 14.58 -15.57 12.39
N ILE A 208 14.29 -14.67 11.47
CA ILE A 208 13.03 -14.62 10.73
C ILE A 208 13.07 -15.63 9.58
N ALA A 209 11.93 -16.25 9.31
CA ALA A 209 11.75 -17.16 8.18
C ALA A 209 10.58 -16.70 7.31
N PHE A 210 10.89 -15.98 6.25
CA PHE A 210 9.95 -15.72 5.15
C PHE A 210 10.40 -16.52 3.92
N PRO A 211 9.89 -17.74 3.71
CA PRO A 211 10.45 -18.69 2.75
C PRO A 211 10.33 -18.22 1.29
N LYS A 212 9.40 -17.35 0.99
CA LYS A 212 9.13 -16.82 -0.36
C LYS A 212 9.60 -15.38 -0.55
N LEU A 213 10.30 -14.80 0.45
CA LEU A 213 10.75 -13.42 0.33
C LEU A 213 11.83 -13.31 -0.73
N ASN A 214 11.54 -12.60 -1.81
CA ASN A 214 12.46 -12.34 -2.91
C ASN A 214 12.92 -10.88 -2.99
N TYR A 215 12.18 -9.95 -2.37
CA TYR A 215 12.53 -8.54 -2.33
C TYR A 215 12.54 -8.03 -0.88
N LEU A 216 13.66 -7.45 -0.46
CA LEU A 216 13.78 -6.80 0.84
C LEU A 216 14.41 -5.41 0.68
N SER A 217 13.77 -4.37 1.18
CA SER A 217 14.41 -3.07 1.30
C SER A 217 14.45 -2.60 2.75
N LEU A 218 15.58 -2.09 3.14
CA LEU A 218 15.91 -1.68 4.50
C LEU A 218 16.71 -0.39 4.47
N GLY A 219 16.83 0.23 5.62
CA GLY A 219 17.80 1.28 5.85
C GLY A 219 17.21 2.63 6.13
N ASP A 220 18.03 3.37 6.77
CA ASP A 220 17.91 4.78 7.07
C ASP A 220 19.28 5.29 7.53
N ASP A 221 19.31 6.48 8.12
CA ASP A 221 20.50 7.12 8.66
C ASP A 221 21.19 6.35 9.81
N THR A 222 20.60 5.27 10.31
CA THR A 222 21.02 4.60 11.55
C THR A 222 21.63 3.21 11.35
N LEU A 223 21.49 2.60 10.17
CA LEU A 223 21.89 1.21 9.89
C LEU A 223 23.41 0.97 9.76
N GLY A 224 24.20 2.04 9.72
CA GLY A 224 25.62 2.09 9.35
C GLY A 224 26.54 0.94 9.78
N GLU A 225 26.42 0.37 10.98
CA GLU A 225 27.28 -0.74 11.42
C GLU A 225 26.59 -2.11 11.44
N ALA A 226 25.26 -2.15 11.36
CA ALA A 226 24.49 -3.38 11.46
C ALA A 226 24.50 -4.23 10.16
N VAL A 227 25.10 -3.73 9.09
CA VAL A 227 25.11 -4.38 7.77
C VAL A 227 25.75 -5.79 7.76
N GLU A 228 26.68 -6.09 8.67
CA GLU A 228 27.29 -7.43 8.76
C GLU A 228 26.28 -8.54 9.13
N VAL A 229 25.20 -8.17 9.83
CA VAL A 229 24.14 -9.12 10.15
C VAL A 229 23.41 -9.60 8.90
N LEU A 230 23.38 -8.80 7.85
CA LEU A 230 22.71 -9.14 6.59
C LEU A 230 23.30 -10.42 5.96
N LYS A 231 24.62 -10.69 6.14
CA LYS A 231 25.26 -11.92 5.69
C LYS A 231 24.70 -13.19 6.35
N LYS A 232 23.99 -13.05 7.47
CA LYS A 232 23.41 -14.15 8.24
C LYS A 232 21.94 -14.42 7.89
N ILE A 233 21.33 -13.59 7.05
CA ILE A 233 19.95 -13.76 6.59
C ILE A 233 19.82 -15.07 5.78
N LYS A 234 18.74 -15.80 6.06
CA LYS A 234 18.48 -17.11 5.44
C LYS A 234 17.21 -17.10 4.60
N PHE A 235 17.03 -16.08 3.79
CA PHE A 235 15.92 -16.03 2.84
C PHE A 235 16.31 -16.78 1.57
N GLY A 236 15.71 -17.98 1.37
CA GLY A 236 16.14 -18.91 0.30
C GLY A 236 15.79 -18.45 -1.11
N GLU A 237 14.82 -17.55 -1.26
CA GLU A 237 14.34 -17.02 -2.54
C GLU A 237 14.70 -15.54 -2.73
N LEU A 238 15.61 -14.96 -1.92
CA LEU A 238 15.97 -13.55 -2.04
C LEU A 238 16.69 -13.31 -3.36
N GLU A 239 16.14 -12.43 -4.18
CA GLU A 239 16.66 -11.99 -5.47
C GLU A 239 17.20 -10.57 -5.38
N ASP A 240 16.48 -9.69 -4.67
CA ASP A 240 16.81 -8.27 -4.56
C ASP A 240 16.92 -7.81 -3.11
N LEU A 241 18.04 -7.20 -2.77
CA LEU A 241 18.27 -6.54 -1.49
C LEU A 241 18.66 -5.07 -1.71
N TYR A 242 17.82 -4.17 -1.23
CA TYR A 242 18.04 -2.74 -1.30
C TYR A 242 18.41 -2.19 0.07
N LEU A 243 19.52 -1.46 0.14
CA LEU A 243 19.91 -0.72 1.32
C LEU A 243 19.91 0.78 1.07
N TYR A 244 19.13 1.48 1.85
CA TYR A 244 19.18 2.92 1.95
C TYR A 244 20.24 3.31 2.98
N LEU A 245 21.28 3.97 2.55
CA LEU A 245 22.36 4.43 3.39
C LEU A 245 22.49 5.94 3.28
N ASN A 246 22.75 6.60 4.41
CA ASN A 246 23.05 8.03 4.39
C ASN A 246 24.42 8.30 3.77
N ASP A 247 24.65 9.53 3.33
CA ASP A 247 25.88 9.95 2.64
C ASP A 247 27.12 9.93 3.52
N LYS A 248 26.98 9.72 4.84
CA LYS A 248 28.13 9.60 5.76
C LYS A 248 28.77 8.22 5.71
N ILE A 249 28.09 7.24 5.11
CA ILE A 249 28.60 5.89 4.99
C ILE A 249 29.47 5.81 3.73
N ASP A 250 30.74 5.51 3.95
CA ASP A 250 31.68 5.25 2.86
C ASP A 250 31.32 3.94 2.17
N ARG A 251 30.67 4.06 1.01
CA ARG A 251 30.23 2.92 0.18
C ARG A 251 31.42 2.14 -0.39
N GLU A 252 32.58 2.80 -0.56
CA GLU A 252 33.79 2.18 -1.07
C GLU A 252 34.63 1.49 0.03
N SER A 253 34.21 1.59 1.30
CA SER A 253 34.89 0.93 2.39
C SER A 253 34.99 -0.59 2.18
N GLU A 254 36.10 -1.23 2.59
CA GLU A 254 36.28 -2.68 2.49
C GLU A 254 35.13 -3.47 3.13
N LYS A 255 34.52 -2.93 4.20
CA LYS A 255 33.39 -3.53 4.90
C LYS A 255 32.18 -3.58 4.01
N ILE A 256 31.79 -2.48 3.39
CA ILE A 256 30.62 -2.37 2.52
C ILE A 256 30.83 -3.19 1.25
N GLN A 257 31.98 -3.05 0.61
CA GLN A 257 32.32 -3.83 -0.58
C GLN A 257 32.35 -5.35 -0.31
N GLY A 258 32.82 -5.75 0.89
CA GLY A 258 32.73 -7.15 1.31
C GLY A 258 31.31 -7.69 1.50
N ILE A 259 30.32 -6.82 1.71
CA ILE A 259 28.91 -7.21 1.76
C ILE A 259 28.33 -7.32 0.35
N VAL A 260 28.63 -6.36 -0.50
CA VAL A 260 28.21 -6.39 -1.92
C VAL A 260 28.70 -7.70 -2.56
N ASN A 261 29.99 -7.97 -2.51
CA ASN A 261 30.58 -9.19 -3.07
C ASN A 261 29.94 -10.46 -2.52
N TYR A 262 29.63 -10.49 -1.20
CA TYR A 262 28.99 -11.64 -0.58
C TYR A 262 27.59 -11.94 -1.17
N PHE A 263 26.79 -10.92 -1.46
CA PHE A 263 25.46 -11.11 -2.04
C PHE A 263 25.53 -11.37 -3.54
N GLU A 264 26.39 -10.70 -4.27
CA GLU A 264 26.61 -10.94 -5.70
C GLU A 264 27.08 -12.38 -5.97
N GLU A 265 28.01 -12.91 -5.16
CA GLU A 265 28.45 -14.31 -5.24
C GLU A 265 27.30 -15.32 -5.04
N LYS A 266 26.24 -14.90 -4.37
CA LYS A 266 25.02 -15.69 -4.19
C LYS A 266 23.97 -15.46 -5.27
N GLY A 267 24.25 -14.60 -6.24
CA GLY A 267 23.31 -14.22 -7.29
C GLY A 267 22.18 -13.31 -6.80
N ILE A 268 22.34 -12.63 -5.67
CA ILE A 268 21.40 -11.67 -5.11
C ILE A 268 21.80 -10.27 -5.61
N SER A 269 20.88 -9.60 -6.25
CA SER A 269 21.05 -8.19 -6.66
C SER A 269 21.12 -7.32 -5.40
N PHE A 270 22.26 -6.65 -5.21
CA PHE A 270 22.48 -5.80 -4.05
C PHE A 270 22.63 -4.33 -4.48
N ASN A 271 21.70 -3.50 -4.02
CA ASN A 271 21.60 -2.13 -4.47
C ASN A 271 21.68 -1.14 -3.30
N PHE A 272 22.47 -0.07 -3.50
CA PHE A 272 22.47 1.09 -2.62
C PHE A 272 21.63 2.20 -3.23
N ILE A 273 20.76 2.81 -2.41
CA ILE A 273 20.01 4.01 -2.79
C ILE A 273 20.45 5.13 -1.85
N SER A 274 20.74 6.31 -2.41
CA SER A 274 20.99 7.51 -1.62
C SER A 274 19.72 8.03 -0.98
N CYS A 275 19.81 8.53 0.24
CA CYS A 275 18.69 9.19 0.89
C CYS A 275 18.25 10.49 0.19
N ASP A 276 19.15 11.07 -0.63
CA ASP A 276 18.89 12.32 -1.38
C ASP A 276 18.29 12.08 -2.77
N ASP A 277 18.24 10.83 -3.26
CA ASP A 277 17.68 10.49 -4.57
C ASP A 277 16.12 10.39 -4.52
N ASP A 278 15.47 11.37 -3.91
CA ASP A 278 14.00 11.44 -3.84
C ASP A 278 13.32 11.53 -5.22
N ASN A 279 14.08 11.84 -6.29
CA ASN A 279 13.57 11.94 -7.65
C ASN A 279 13.58 10.61 -8.42
N ASP A 280 14.44 9.64 -8.07
CA ASP A 280 14.50 8.37 -8.80
C ASP A 280 13.37 7.40 -8.40
N MET A 281 12.82 7.56 -7.19
CA MET A 281 11.74 6.70 -6.70
C MET A 281 10.37 7.01 -7.32
N ASN A 282 10.19 8.21 -7.87
CA ASN A 282 8.99 8.52 -8.66
C ASN A 282 9.03 7.90 -10.06
N ASN A 283 10.20 7.39 -10.50
CA ASN A 283 10.35 6.68 -11.77
C ASN A 283 10.38 5.15 -11.59
N ASP A 284 10.69 4.64 -10.39
CA ASP A 284 10.47 3.25 -10.02
C ASP A 284 8.98 2.96 -9.67
N ASP A 285 8.09 3.94 -9.87
CA ASP A 285 6.64 3.70 -10.01
C ASP A 285 6.31 2.75 -11.20
N ASN A 286 7.32 2.33 -12.01
CA ASN A 286 7.26 1.11 -12.82
C ASN A 286 7.23 -0.20 -12.00
N PHE A 287 7.46 -0.16 -10.69
CA PHE A 287 6.96 -1.16 -9.75
C PHE A 287 5.49 -0.92 -9.36
N ASN A 288 4.80 -0.06 -10.05
CA ASN A 288 3.38 -0.19 -10.29
C ASN A 288 3.16 -1.40 -11.23
N ASP A 289 3.63 -2.57 -10.81
CA ASP A 289 2.94 -3.83 -11.07
C ASP A 289 1.70 -3.87 -10.16
N GLY A 290 1.17 -2.68 -9.91
CA GLY A 290 -0.21 -2.43 -9.60
C GLY A 290 -0.96 -3.07 -10.73
N GLY A 291 -1.77 -4.04 -10.41
CA GLY A 291 -2.49 -4.80 -11.41
C GLY A 291 -2.99 -3.86 -12.49
N ASP A 292 -2.46 -4.04 -13.68
CA ASP A 292 -2.86 -3.34 -14.87
C ASP A 292 -4.40 -3.38 -14.93
N LEU A 293 -5.05 -2.31 -14.45
CA LEU A 293 -6.51 -2.15 -14.57
C LEU A 293 -6.92 -2.07 -16.05
N GLY A 294 -5.93 -1.95 -16.97
CA GLY A 294 -6.08 -1.92 -18.41
C GLY A 294 -6.12 -3.28 -19.12
N GLY A 295 -6.06 -4.42 -18.44
CA GLY A 295 -5.86 -5.76 -19.01
C GLY A 295 -6.99 -6.76 -18.89
N PHE A 296 -8.18 -6.42 -18.42
CA PHE A 296 -9.33 -7.34 -18.50
C PHE A 296 -10.05 -7.18 -19.84
N LYS A 297 -9.48 -7.79 -20.89
CA LYS A 297 -10.24 -8.18 -22.09
C LYS A 297 -10.71 -9.62 -21.95
#